data_f4909c0b7f09b3344af911b432dcaa7f
#
_entry.id   f4909c0b7f09b3344af911b432dcaa7f
#
_cell.length_a   1.000
_cell.length_b   1.000
_cell.length_c   1.000
_cell.angle_alpha   90.00
_cell.angle_beta   90.00
_cell.angle_gamma   90.00
#
_symmetry.space_group_name_H-M   'P 1'
#
loop_
_entity.id
_entity.type
_entity.pdbx_description
1 polymer ?
#
loop_
_entity_poly.entity_id
_entity_poly.type
_entity_poly.pdbx_seq_one_letter_code
_entity_poly.pdbx_strand_id
1 'polypeptide(L)'
;LFCERIFGPVKDYECHCGKYKRIRYKGIVCDRCGVEVTEKKVRRERMGHISLVVPVVHIWYFRSLPSKIGYLLGIPSKKLEAIIYYERYVVINAGAAKEQGVERLQTLSEKEYLDIVAMLPKGNQALADDDPDKFVAEMGGEAILTLLKQVDLDSMSYALRDRASKETSQQRKTEALKCLNVIESFRASNGKNKPEWMVLTDIPVTPPELRPLVPLDGGRFATSDLN
;
A
#
# COMPACT_ATOMS: atom_id res chain seq x y z
N LEU A 1 -15.60 -11.83 -8.51
CA LEU A 1 -15.57 -10.62 -9.36
C LEU A 1 -16.95 -10.20 -9.90
N PHE A 2 -17.95 -11.09 -9.95
CA PHE A 2 -19.32 -10.82 -10.44
C PHE A 2 -20.38 -11.10 -9.40
N CYS A 3 -20.03 -11.26 -8.13
CA CYS A 3 -20.92 -11.70 -7.06
C CYS A 3 -22.10 -10.75 -6.87
N GLU A 4 -23.33 -11.29 -6.90
CA GLU A 4 -24.54 -10.50 -6.68
C GLU A 4 -24.70 -10.02 -5.23
N ARG A 5 -24.11 -10.72 -4.25
CA ARG A 5 -24.12 -10.28 -2.85
C ARG A 5 -23.33 -9.00 -2.65
N ILE A 6 -22.22 -8.82 -3.38
CA ILE A 6 -21.34 -7.67 -3.29
C ILE A 6 -21.86 -6.54 -4.20
N PHE A 7 -22.13 -6.85 -5.47
CA PHE A 7 -22.41 -5.85 -6.50
C PHE A 7 -23.89 -5.61 -6.76
N GLY A 8 -24.76 -6.41 -6.16
CA GLY A 8 -26.20 -6.31 -6.35
C GLY A 8 -26.78 -7.29 -7.38
N PRO A 9 -28.11 -7.34 -7.52
CA PRO A 9 -28.83 -8.29 -8.34
C PRO A 9 -28.64 -8.03 -9.83
N VAL A 10 -28.78 -9.08 -10.65
CA VAL A 10 -28.75 -8.99 -12.12
C VAL A 10 -30.09 -8.49 -12.69
N LYS A 11 -31.19 -8.73 -11.98
CA LYS A 11 -32.53 -8.28 -12.37
C LYS A 11 -33.10 -7.28 -11.36
N ASP A 12 -33.86 -6.32 -11.85
CA ASP A 12 -34.50 -5.32 -11.00
C ASP A 12 -35.43 -5.95 -9.97
N TYR A 13 -35.21 -5.63 -8.69
CA TYR A 13 -36.02 -6.06 -7.56
C TYR A 13 -36.24 -7.57 -7.46
N GLU A 14 -35.25 -8.36 -7.87
CA GLU A 14 -35.28 -9.82 -7.77
C GLU A 14 -33.98 -10.33 -7.14
N CYS A 15 -34.06 -11.14 -6.08
CA CYS A 15 -32.89 -11.81 -5.53
C CYS A 15 -32.45 -12.99 -6.40
N HIS A 16 -31.23 -13.48 -6.23
CA HIS A 16 -30.68 -14.57 -7.04
C HIS A 16 -31.53 -15.86 -7.01
N CYS A 17 -32.02 -16.25 -5.84
CA CYS A 17 -32.83 -17.48 -5.68
C CYS A 17 -34.30 -17.29 -6.08
N GLY A 18 -34.75 -16.09 -6.39
CA GLY A 18 -36.15 -15.79 -6.77
C GLY A 18 -37.16 -15.78 -5.63
N LYS A 19 -36.73 -15.93 -4.35
CA LYS A 19 -37.64 -15.90 -3.19
C LYS A 19 -38.36 -14.56 -3.06
N TYR A 20 -37.61 -13.48 -3.22
CA TYR A 20 -38.13 -12.12 -3.21
C TYR A 20 -38.12 -11.53 -4.62
N LYS A 21 -39.27 -11.15 -5.11
CA LYS A 21 -39.49 -10.52 -6.43
C LYS A 21 -40.41 -9.32 -6.25
N ARG A 22 -40.17 -8.30 -7.08
CA ARG A 22 -40.94 -7.05 -7.17
C ARG A 22 -40.50 -6.00 -6.13
N ILE A 23 -40.84 -4.74 -6.47
CA ILE A 23 -40.46 -3.52 -5.75
C ILE A 23 -40.91 -3.47 -4.29
N ARG A 24 -41.99 -4.20 -3.91
CA ARG A 24 -42.47 -4.24 -2.52
C ARG A 24 -41.45 -4.75 -1.51
N TYR A 25 -40.47 -5.50 -1.98
CA TYR A 25 -39.39 -6.06 -1.15
C TYR A 25 -38.08 -5.25 -1.24
N LYS A 26 -38.14 -4.03 -1.81
CA LYS A 26 -36.97 -3.15 -1.95
C LYS A 26 -36.21 -3.00 -0.63
N GLY A 27 -34.89 -3.15 -0.68
CA GLY A 27 -33.99 -2.99 0.47
C GLY A 27 -33.84 -4.20 1.37
N ILE A 28 -34.62 -5.29 1.12
CA ILE A 28 -34.50 -6.53 1.88
C ILE A 28 -33.28 -7.32 1.38
N VAL A 29 -32.47 -7.80 2.30
CA VAL A 29 -31.41 -8.78 2.00
C VAL A 29 -32.03 -10.17 2.13
N CYS A 30 -31.98 -10.97 1.07
CA CYS A 30 -32.54 -12.30 1.06
C CYS A 30 -31.84 -13.21 2.08
N ASP A 31 -32.57 -13.77 3.01
CA ASP A 31 -32.08 -14.70 4.02
C ASP A 31 -31.51 -16.01 3.42
N ARG A 32 -31.96 -16.40 2.24
CA ARG A 32 -31.52 -17.61 1.55
C ARG A 32 -30.27 -17.43 0.69
N CYS A 33 -30.24 -16.39 -0.14
CA CYS A 33 -29.11 -16.18 -1.08
C CYS A 33 -28.22 -14.98 -0.73
N GLY A 34 -28.62 -14.14 0.23
CA GLY A 34 -27.83 -12.98 0.69
C GLY A 34 -27.80 -11.81 -0.29
N VAL A 35 -28.60 -11.83 -1.37
CA VAL A 35 -28.67 -10.76 -2.35
C VAL A 35 -29.68 -9.72 -1.93
N GLU A 36 -29.30 -8.45 -1.97
CA GLU A 36 -30.20 -7.33 -1.71
C GLU A 36 -31.19 -7.13 -2.85
N VAL A 37 -32.45 -6.93 -2.53
CA VAL A 37 -33.50 -6.65 -3.52
C VAL A 37 -33.49 -5.18 -3.85
N THR A 38 -32.84 -4.81 -4.96
CA THR A 38 -32.69 -3.44 -5.44
C THR A 38 -32.63 -3.41 -6.98
N GLU A 39 -32.43 -2.23 -7.54
CA GLU A 39 -32.28 -2.08 -8.97
C GLU A 39 -30.95 -2.66 -9.46
N LYS A 40 -30.95 -3.29 -10.63
CA LYS A 40 -29.73 -3.82 -11.25
C LYS A 40 -28.68 -2.73 -11.54
N LYS A 41 -29.10 -1.47 -11.65
CA LYS A 41 -28.25 -0.31 -11.90
C LYS A 41 -27.08 -0.22 -10.89
N VAL A 42 -27.29 -0.69 -9.65
CA VAL A 42 -26.23 -0.69 -8.63
C VAL A 42 -24.99 -1.49 -9.04
N ARG A 43 -25.12 -2.44 -9.96
CA ARG A 43 -23.99 -3.19 -10.54
C ARG A 43 -23.06 -2.34 -11.40
N ARG A 44 -23.46 -1.12 -11.75
CA ARG A 44 -22.61 -0.10 -12.41
C ARG A 44 -21.94 0.85 -11.43
N GLU A 45 -22.42 0.88 -10.19
CA GLU A 45 -22.06 1.90 -9.20
C GLU A 45 -21.26 1.31 -8.04
N ARG A 46 -21.55 0.07 -7.63
CA ARG A 46 -20.91 -0.57 -6.48
C ARG A 46 -19.53 -1.07 -6.83
N MET A 47 -18.54 -0.64 -6.03
CA MET A 47 -17.18 -1.13 -6.08
C MET A 47 -16.96 -2.20 -5.00
N GLY A 48 -16.11 -3.16 -5.32
CA GLY A 48 -15.58 -4.12 -4.36
C GLY A 48 -14.09 -3.90 -4.13
N HIS A 49 -13.47 -4.78 -3.36
CA HIS A 49 -12.02 -4.80 -3.15
C HIS A 49 -11.51 -6.22 -2.94
N ILE A 50 -10.23 -6.41 -3.16
CA ILE A 50 -9.51 -7.64 -2.85
C ILE A 50 -8.45 -7.25 -1.83
N SER A 51 -8.57 -7.75 -0.59
CA SER A 51 -7.55 -7.54 0.44
C SER A 51 -6.35 -8.44 0.16
N LEU A 52 -5.17 -7.85 0.09
CA LEU A 52 -3.92 -8.56 -0.13
C LEU A 52 -3.46 -9.22 1.17
N VAL A 53 -2.83 -10.40 1.05
CA VAL A 53 -2.26 -11.11 2.21
C VAL A 53 -1.08 -10.34 2.80
N VAL A 54 -0.29 -9.70 1.94
CA VAL A 54 0.83 -8.82 2.32
C VAL A 54 0.73 -7.50 1.56
N PRO A 55 1.16 -6.38 2.16
CA PRO A 55 1.23 -5.10 1.46
C PRO A 55 2.16 -5.16 0.25
N VAL A 56 1.79 -4.50 -0.83
CA VAL A 56 2.57 -4.45 -2.08
C VAL A 56 2.87 -3.02 -2.45
N VAL A 57 4.13 -2.71 -2.70
CA VAL A 57 4.55 -1.38 -3.12
C VAL A 57 4.14 -1.11 -4.56
N HIS A 58 3.46 0.00 -4.80
CA HIS A 58 3.02 0.37 -6.14
C HIS A 58 4.20 0.75 -7.03
N ILE A 59 4.34 0.08 -8.17
CA ILE A 59 5.47 0.22 -9.08
C ILE A 59 5.69 1.66 -9.59
N TRP A 60 4.64 2.44 -9.78
CA TRP A 60 4.74 3.82 -10.24
C TRP A 60 5.50 4.72 -9.27
N TYR A 61 5.50 4.41 -7.98
CA TYR A 61 6.10 5.27 -6.95
C TYR A 61 7.51 4.85 -6.55
N PHE A 62 7.92 3.62 -6.89
CA PHE A 62 9.29 3.20 -6.62
C PHE A 62 10.17 3.10 -7.88
N ARG A 63 9.64 2.67 -9.05
CA ARG A 63 10.41 2.52 -10.30
C ARG A 63 10.48 3.76 -11.17
N SER A 64 9.61 4.74 -10.97
CA SER A 64 9.72 6.01 -11.68
C SER A 64 11.02 6.75 -11.31
N LEU A 65 11.59 7.44 -12.25
CA LEU A 65 12.76 8.30 -12.02
C LEU A 65 12.33 9.77 -12.02
N PRO A 66 12.46 10.46 -10.88
CA PRO A 66 12.98 10.01 -9.59
C PRO A 66 11.97 9.22 -8.77
N SER A 67 12.44 8.25 -7.99
CA SER A 67 11.59 7.43 -7.11
C SER A 67 10.98 8.30 -6.01
N LYS A 68 9.63 8.32 -5.92
CA LYS A 68 8.92 9.08 -4.89
C LYS A 68 9.18 8.51 -3.49
N ILE A 69 9.13 7.18 -3.37
CA ILE A 69 9.42 6.48 -2.12
C ILE A 69 10.89 6.65 -1.74
N GLY A 70 11.81 6.53 -2.71
CA GLY A 70 13.23 6.75 -2.48
C GLY A 70 13.54 8.16 -1.94
N TYR A 71 12.84 9.18 -2.42
CA TYR A 71 12.99 10.56 -1.92
C TYR A 71 12.47 10.73 -0.49
N LEU A 72 11.31 10.14 -0.17
CA LEU A 72 10.74 10.23 1.18
C LEU A 72 11.56 9.48 2.22
N LEU A 73 12.10 8.31 1.87
CA LEU A 73 12.86 7.48 2.80
C LEU A 73 14.36 7.77 2.77
N GLY A 74 14.86 8.52 1.78
CA GLY A 74 16.28 8.73 1.59
C GLY A 74 17.05 7.46 1.19
N ILE A 75 16.35 6.45 0.64
CA ILE A 75 16.93 5.16 0.27
C ILE A 75 17.24 5.14 -1.24
N PRO A 76 18.48 4.82 -1.66
CA PRO A 76 18.83 4.67 -3.07
C PRO A 76 18.00 3.56 -3.75
N SER A 77 17.66 3.75 -5.04
CA SER A 77 16.76 2.87 -5.79
C SER A 77 17.17 1.39 -5.77
N LYS A 78 18.48 1.08 -5.87
CA LYS A 78 18.96 -0.32 -5.78
C LYS A 78 18.71 -0.97 -4.43
N LYS A 79 18.91 -0.22 -3.34
CA LYS A 79 18.62 -0.74 -1.98
C LYS A 79 17.12 -0.89 -1.77
N LEU A 80 16.33 0.08 -2.25
CA LEU A 80 14.87 0.03 -2.19
C LEU A 80 14.33 -1.19 -2.94
N GLU A 81 14.85 -1.48 -4.13
CA GLU A 81 14.48 -2.66 -4.92
C GLU A 81 14.79 -3.96 -4.17
N ALA A 82 15.99 -4.09 -3.59
CA ALA A 82 16.38 -5.27 -2.82
C ALA A 82 15.47 -5.49 -1.57
N ILE A 83 15.01 -4.42 -0.94
CA ILE A 83 14.07 -4.51 0.20
C ILE A 83 12.70 -4.99 -0.32
N ILE A 84 12.17 -4.37 -1.37
CA ILE A 84 10.82 -4.64 -1.90
C ILE A 84 10.71 -6.08 -2.42
N TYR A 85 11.75 -6.61 -3.05
CA TYR A 85 11.79 -7.96 -3.63
C TYR A 85 12.32 -9.04 -2.66
N TYR A 86 12.34 -8.74 -1.34
CA TYR A 86 12.71 -9.71 -0.29
C TYR A 86 14.14 -10.25 -0.37
N GLU A 87 15.06 -9.48 -0.95
CA GLU A 87 16.49 -9.85 -1.00
C GLU A 87 17.25 -9.40 0.26
N ARG A 88 16.81 -8.30 0.89
CA ARG A 88 17.46 -7.71 2.07
C ARG A 88 16.45 -7.19 3.07
N TYR A 89 16.83 -7.28 4.34
CA TYR A 89 16.15 -6.60 5.44
C TYR A 89 16.49 -5.11 5.45
N VAL A 90 15.58 -4.29 5.95
CA VAL A 90 15.84 -2.90 6.31
C VAL A 90 15.56 -2.70 7.79
N VAL A 91 16.48 -2.03 8.47
CA VAL A 91 16.36 -1.71 9.90
C VAL A 91 15.37 -0.56 10.07
N ILE A 92 14.24 -0.83 10.71
CA ILE A 92 13.22 0.17 11.05
C ILE A 92 13.57 0.84 12.38
N ASN A 93 13.88 0.03 13.38
CA ASN A 93 14.38 0.48 14.68
C ASN A 93 15.62 -0.34 15.04
N ALA A 94 16.73 0.32 15.30
CA ALA A 94 17.96 -0.35 15.67
C ALA A 94 17.97 -0.81 17.16
N GLY A 95 17.17 -0.15 18.03
CA GLY A 95 17.01 -0.55 19.43
C GLY A 95 18.33 -0.87 20.12
N ALA A 96 18.37 -2.00 20.80
CA ALA A 96 19.58 -2.50 21.48
C ALA A 96 20.73 -2.84 20.52
N ALA A 97 20.46 -3.03 19.21
CA ALA A 97 21.51 -3.31 18.23
C ALA A 97 22.37 -2.06 17.88
N LYS A 98 22.00 -0.87 18.35
CA LYS A 98 22.82 0.35 18.22
C LYS A 98 24.22 0.18 18.81
N GLU A 99 24.33 -0.57 19.93
CA GLU A 99 25.60 -0.86 20.57
C GLU A 99 26.55 -1.69 19.68
N GLN A 100 25.98 -2.38 18.69
CA GLN A 100 26.70 -3.18 17.69
C GLN A 100 26.99 -2.39 16.40
N GLY A 101 26.69 -1.09 16.40
CA GLY A 101 26.90 -0.23 15.22
C GLY A 101 25.82 -0.33 14.15
N VAL A 102 24.66 -0.88 14.48
CA VAL A 102 23.51 -0.97 13.56
C VAL A 102 22.76 0.36 13.54
N GLU A 103 22.53 0.87 12.34
CA GLU A 103 21.84 2.15 12.15
C GLU A 103 20.44 1.95 11.51
N ARG A 104 19.55 2.91 11.75
CA ARG A 104 18.25 2.96 11.07
C ARG A 104 18.43 3.09 9.57
N LEU A 105 17.57 2.45 8.78
CA LEU A 105 17.60 2.38 7.31
C LEU A 105 18.82 1.62 6.74
N GLN A 106 19.62 1.00 7.58
CA GLN A 106 20.66 0.07 7.13
C GLN A 106 20.01 -1.15 6.48
N THR A 107 20.58 -1.62 5.39
CA THR A 107 20.16 -2.85 4.71
C THR A 107 21.02 -4.02 5.15
N LEU A 108 20.41 -5.10 5.58
CA LEU A 108 21.07 -6.30 6.08
C LEU A 108 20.78 -7.48 5.16
N SER A 109 21.77 -8.35 4.98
CA SER A 109 21.55 -9.69 4.44
C SER A 109 20.90 -10.58 5.51
N GLU A 110 20.36 -11.73 5.12
CA GLU A 110 19.78 -12.70 6.06
C GLU A 110 20.79 -13.14 7.13
N LYS A 111 22.04 -13.39 6.72
CA LYS A 111 23.11 -13.74 7.63
C LYS A 111 23.39 -12.66 8.67
N GLU A 112 23.58 -11.41 8.23
CA GLU A 112 23.80 -10.27 9.13
C GLU A 112 22.64 -10.06 10.09
N TYR A 113 21.39 -10.23 9.61
CA TYR A 113 20.21 -10.17 10.45
C TYR A 113 20.22 -11.24 11.55
N LEU A 114 20.51 -12.50 11.20
CA LEU A 114 20.57 -13.60 12.17
C LEU A 114 21.71 -13.42 13.17
N ASP A 115 22.88 -12.95 12.73
CA ASP A 115 24.02 -12.67 13.58
C ASP A 115 23.67 -11.58 14.62
N ILE A 116 22.99 -10.50 14.19
CA ILE A 116 22.53 -9.43 15.09
C ILE A 116 21.52 -9.98 16.09
N VAL A 117 20.50 -10.72 15.64
CA VAL A 117 19.46 -11.28 16.50
C VAL A 117 20.07 -12.20 17.57
N ALA A 118 21.09 -12.99 17.22
CA ALA A 118 21.79 -13.86 18.16
C ALA A 118 22.54 -13.11 19.27
N MET A 119 22.98 -11.88 18.99
CA MET A 119 23.69 -11.02 19.93
C MET A 119 22.78 -10.12 20.78
N LEU A 120 21.48 -10.05 20.47
CA LEU A 120 20.54 -9.22 21.22
C LEU A 120 20.32 -9.75 22.66
N PRO A 121 20.00 -8.87 23.62
CA PRO A 121 19.59 -9.25 24.95
C PRO A 121 18.39 -10.22 24.91
N LYS A 122 18.37 -11.20 25.82
CA LYS A 122 17.27 -12.14 25.93
C LYS A 122 15.95 -11.41 26.17
N GLY A 123 14.94 -11.74 25.36
CA GLY A 123 13.61 -11.13 25.45
C GLY A 123 13.43 -9.86 24.61
N ASN A 124 14.46 -9.33 23.94
CA ASN A 124 14.34 -8.14 23.08
C ASN A 124 13.26 -8.29 22.01
N GLN A 125 13.16 -9.46 21.38
CA GLN A 125 12.13 -9.74 20.37
C GLN A 125 10.70 -9.82 20.94
N ALA A 126 10.54 -9.99 22.23
CA ALA A 126 9.23 -10.04 22.92
C ALA A 126 8.76 -8.65 23.40
N LEU A 127 9.58 -7.61 23.25
CA LEU A 127 9.19 -6.24 23.53
C LEU A 127 8.05 -5.80 22.59
N ALA A 128 7.29 -4.79 22.99
CA ALA A 128 6.26 -4.18 22.16
C ALA A 128 6.89 -3.52 20.91
N ASP A 129 6.14 -3.43 19.80
CA ASP A 129 6.68 -2.91 18.53
C ASP A 129 7.03 -1.42 18.58
N ASP A 130 6.44 -0.67 19.50
CA ASP A 130 6.69 0.73 19.78
C ASP A 130 7.81 0.97 20.81
N ASP A 131 8.37 -0.09 21.39
CA ASP A 131 9.46 0.03 22.36
C ASP A 131 10.74 0.53 21.67
N PRO A 132 11.36 1.63 22.17
CA PRO A 132 12.55 2.20 21.57
C PRO A 132 13.77 1.27 21.60
N ASP A 133 13.81 0.31 22.53
CA ASP A 133 14.91 -0.63 22.67
C ASP A 133 14.72 -1.92 21.87
N LYS A 134 13.53 -2.12 21.29
CA LYS A 134 13.29 -3.28 20.41
C LYS A 134 14.04 -3.12 19.09
N PHE A 135 14.79 -4.17 18.71
CA PHE A 135 15.34 -4.27 17.37
C PHE A 135 14.26 -4.75 16.40
N VAL A 136 14.00 -3.94 15.38
CA VAL A 136 13.00 -4.25 14.32
C VAL A 136 13.66 -4.09 12.97
N ALA A 137 13.71 -5.17 12.21
CA ALA A 137 14.11 -5.15 10.81
C ALA A 137 13.15 -6.04 10.00
N GLU A 138 12.66 -5.52 8.90
CA GLU A 138 11.64 -6.15 8.06
C GLU A 138 12.06 -6.15 6.59
N MET A 139 11.31 -6.88 5.76
CA MET A 139 11.46 -6.95 4.30
C MET A 139 10.15 -6.63 3.59
N GLY A 140 10.25 -6.37 2.30
CA GLY A 140 9.08 -6.27 1.42
C GLY A 140 8.24 -5.02 1.61
N GLY A 141 6.98 -5.14 1.22
CA GLY A 141 6.02 -4.04 1.28
C GLY A 141 5.67 -3.60 2.70
N GLU A 142 5.69 -4.52 3.68
CA GLU A 142 5.45 -4.20 5.09
C GLU A 142 6.49 -3.24 5.64
N ALA A 143 7.77 -3.53 5.40
CA ALA A 143 8.87 -2.65 5.81
C ALA A 143 8.69 -1.23 5.26
N ILE A 144 8.38 -1.11 3.98
CA ILE A 144 8.16 0.18 3.33
C ILE A 144 6.92 0.89 3.91
N LEU A 145 5.84 0.16 4.15
CA LEU A 145 4.63 0.70 4.75
C LEU A 145 4.90 1.27 6.16
N THR A 146 5.61 0.51 7.00
CA THR A 146 5.99 0.92 8.35
C THR A 146 6.88 2.17 8.32
N LEU A 147 7.88 2.19 7.44
CA LEU A 147 8.76 3.35 7.28
C LEU A 147 7.99 4.60 6.79
N LEU A 148 7.08 4.45 5.83
CA LEU A 148 6.30 5.57 5.30
C LEU A 148 5.32 6.15 6.33
N LYS A 149 4.76 5.33 7.22
CA LYS A 149 3.93 5.78 8.35
C LYS A 149 4.69 6.63 9.36
N GLN A 150 6.00 6.41 9.48
CA GLN A 150 6.88 7.14 10.40
C GLN A 150 7.43 8.44 9.81
N VAL A 151 7.12 8.77 8.55
CA VAL A 151 7.63 9.98 7.90
C VAL A 151 6.95 11.22 8.46
N ASP A 152 7.73 12.12 9.02
CA ASP A 152 7.30 13.46 9.40
C ASP A 152 7.59 14.44 8.26
N LEU A 153 6.55 14.77 7.51
CA LEU A 153 6.64 15.66 6.34
C LEU A 153 7.05 17.08 6.71
N ASP A 154 6.66 17.57 7.89
CA ASP A 154 6.96 18.93 8.34
C ASP A 154 8.44 19.06 8.67
N SER A 155 8.97 18.19 9.52
CA SER A 155 10.39 18.17 9.86
C SER A 155 11.28 18.00 8.62
N MET A 156 10.87 17.11 7.69
CA MET A 156 11.61 16.91 6.44
C MET A 156 11.61 18.14 5.54
N SER A 157 10.48 18.85 5.45
CA SER A 157 10.40 20.09 4.67
C SER A 157 11.36 21.14 5.20
N TYR A 158 11.39 21.37 6.51
CA TYR A 158 12.32 22.31 7.13
C TYR A 158 13.78 21.92 6.90
N ALA A 159 14.13 20.66 7.12
CA ALA A 159 15.49 20.15 6.94
C ALA A 159 15.98 20.31 5.47
N LEU A 160 15.11 20.02 4.50
CA LEU A 160 15.45 20.14 3.08
C LEU A 160 15.58 21.60 2.62
N ARG A 161 14.77 22.50 3.15
CA ARG A 161 14.90 23.95 2.89
C ARG A 161 16.23 24.48 3.42
N ASP A 162 16.57 24.12 4.64
CA ASP A 162 17.86 24.50 5.25
C ASP A 162 19.03 23.92 4.45
N ARG A 163 18.97 22.64 4.09
CA ARG A 163 19.98 21.99 3.23
C ARG A 163 20.10 22.69 1.87
N ALA A 164 19.00 22.99 1.20
CA ALA A 164 19.00 23.65 -0.11
C ALA A 164 19.58 25.07 -0.04
N SER A 165 19.45 25.77 1.09
CA SER A 165 20.01 27.11 1.30
C SER A 165 21.53 27.09 1.55
N LYS A 166 22.03 26.06 2.24
CA LYS A 166 23.46 25.93 2.62
C LYS A 166 24.29 25.18 1.59
N GLU A 167 23.66 24.40 0.69
CA GLU A 167 24.40 23.59 -0.27
C GLU A 167 25.04 24.42 -1.35
N THR A 168 26.35 24.27 -1.51
CA THR A 168 27.17 24.97 -2.51
C THR A 168 27.20 24.25 -3.86
N SER A 169 27.03 22.93 -3.88
CA SER A 169 26.98 22.15 -5.10
C SER A 169 25.62 22.29 -5.81
N GLN A 170 25.61 22.82 -7.02
CA GLN A 170 24.42 23.02 -7.82
C GLN A 170 23.61 21.71 -8.06
N GLN A 171 24.33 20.60 -8.25
CA GLN A 171 23.69 19.29 -8.45
C GLN A 171 22.96 18.84 -7.20
N ARG A 172 23.60 18.89 -6.02
CA ARG A 172 22.98 18.50 -4.74
C ARG A 172 21.83 19.43 -4.35
N LYS A 173 21.97 20.73 -4.64
CA LYS A 173 20.89 21.71 -4.45
C LYS A 173 19.67 21.38 -5.30
N THR A 174 19.88 21.06 -6.58
CA THR A 174 18.78 20.67 -7.49
C THR A 174 18.09 19.38 -7.02
N GLU A 175 18.86 18.41 -6.52
CA GLU A 175 18.30 17.17 -5.96
C GLU A 175 17.48 17.43 -4.69
N ALA A 176 17.99 18.25 -3.78
CA ALA A 176 17.26 18.66 -2.58
C ALA A 176 15.94 19.38 -2.92
N LEU A 177 15.94 20.26 -3.93
CA LEU A 177 14.74 20.95 -4.40
C LEU A 177 13.73 19.99 -5.05
N LYS A 178 14.17 18.98 -5.80
CA LYS A 178 13.29 17.95 -6.35
C LYS A 178 12.62 17.13 -5.24
N CYS A 179 13.39 16.73 -4.23
CA CYS A 179 12.86 16.04 -3.05
C CYS A 179 11.86 16.92 -2.30
N LEU A 180 12.22 18.18 -2.04
CA LEU A 180 11.34 19.16 -1.38
C LEU A 180 10.02 19.33 -2.12
N ASN A 181 10.03 19.36 -3.44
CA ASN A 181 8.80 19.50 -4.24
C ASN A 181 7.83 18.32 -4.04
N VAL A 182 8.36 17.11 -3.90
CA VAL A 182 7.55 15.93 -3.58
C VAL A 182 6.91 16.06 -2.19
N ILE A 183 7.69 16.45 -1.19
CA ILE A 183 7.23 16.61 0.20
C ILE A 183 6.17 17.70 0.30
N GLU A 184 6.41 18.85 -0.33
CA GLU A 184 5.44 19.95 -0.34
C GLU A 184 4.13 19.56 -1.04
N SER A 185 4.18 18.71 -2.05
CA SER A 185 2.97 18.19 -2.71
C SER A 185 2.12 17.35 -1.77
N PHE A 186 2.74 16.52 -0.91
CA PHE A 186 2.03 15.78 0.14
C PHE A 186 1.47 16.72 1.21
N ARG A 187 2.25 17.69 1.68
CA ARG A 187 1.81 18.69 2.68
C ARG A 187 0.63 19.53 2.17
N ALA A 188 0.73 20.01 0.93
CA ALA A 188 -0.33 20.81 0.29
C ALA A 188 -1.64 20.04 0.11
N SER A 189 -1.61 18.72 0.12
CA SER A 189 -2.81 17.90 0.04
C SER A 189 -3.66 17.95 1.31
N ASN A 190 -3.16 18.51 2.41
CA ASN A 190 -3.86 18.60 3.71
C ASN A 190 -4.45 17.26 4.18
N GLY A 191 -3.66 16.21 4.11
CA GLY A 191 -4.04 14.86 4.52
C GLY A 191 -4.90 14.07 3.53
N LYS A 192 -5.26 14.66 2.36
CA LYS A 192 -5.98 13.96 1.30
C LYS A 192 -5.13 12.91 0.58
N ASN A 193 -3.81 13.07 0.64
CA ASN A 193 -2.84 12.08 0.14
C ASN A 193 -1.83 11.81 1.24
N LYS A 194 -1.69 10.55 1.62
CA LYS A 194 -0.73 10.12 2.64
C LYS A 194 0.39 9.31 2.00
N PRO A 195 1.64 9.44 2.48
CA PRO A 195 2.77 8.67 1.94
C PRO A 195 2.57 7.16 1.96
N GLU A 196 1.97 6.63 3.03
CA GLU A 196 1.70 5.20 3.18
C GLU A 196 0.75 4.61 2.14
N TRP A 197 -0.06 5.44 1.45
CA TRP A 197 -0.96 4.98 0.39
C TRP A 197 -0.25 4.63 -0.93
N MET A 198 1.06 4.86 -1.01
CA MET A 198 1.88 4.33 -2.10
C MET A 198 2.15 2.82 -1.98
N VAL A 199 1.76 2.24 -0.85
CA VAL A 199 1.77 0.79 -0.60
C VAL A 199 0.33 0.30 -0.57
N LEU A 200 0.03 -0.69 -1.39
CA LEU A 200 -1.31 -1.23 -1.55
C LEU A 200 -1.55 -2.34 -0.53
N THR A 201 -2.63 -2.23 0.21
CA THR A 201 -3.17 -3.29 1.08
C THR A 201 -4.42 -3.92 0.47
N ASP A 202 -5.13 -3.17 -0.33
CA ASP A 202 -6.36 -3.57 -0.99
C ASP A 202 -6.34 -3.16 -2.46
N ILE A 203 -6.82 -4.04 -3.34
CA ILE A 203 -7.00 -3.74 -4.77
C ILE A 203 -8.46 -3.43 -5.03
N PRO A 204 -8.81 -2.25 -5.59
CA PRO A 204 -10.18 -1.93 -5.92
C PRO A 204 -10.66 -2.79 -7.10
N VAL A 205 -11.89 -3.28 -6.99
CA VAL A 205 -12.59 -4.02 -8.05
C VAL A 205 -13.68 -3.11 -8.61
N THR A 206 -13.58 -2.78 -9.88
CA THR A 206 -14.56 -1.93 -10.57
C THR A 206 -15.90 -2.63 -10.68
N PRO A 207 -17.01 -1.87 -10.81
CA PRO A 207 -18.34 -2.45 -10.98
C PRO A 207 -18.40 -3.42 -12.16
N PRO A 208 -19.08 -4.58 -12.04
CA PRO A 208 -19.06 -5.63 -13.06
C PRO A 208 -19.65 -5.22 -14.41
N GLU A 209 -20.60 -4.29 -14.44
CA GLU A 209 -21.16 -3.82 -15.71
C GLU A 209 -20.24 -2.87 -16.49
N LEU A 210 -19.17 -2.35 -15.87
CA LEU A 210 -18.12 -1.59 -16.57
C LEU A 210 -17.07 -2.50 -17.21
N ARG A 211 -17.05 -3.78 -16.87
CA ARG A 211 -16.15 -4.82 -17.39
C ARG A 211 -16.92 -6.13 -17.68
N PRO A 212 -17.98 -6.07 -18.48
CA PRO A 212 -18.88 -7.21 -18.68
C PRO A 212 -18.19 -8.35 -19.43
N LEU A 213 -18.66 -9.57 -19.18
CA LEU A 213 -18.40 -10.72 -20.02
C LEU A 213 -19.36 -10.68 -21.20
N VAL A 214 -18.83 -10.54 -22.42
CA VAL A 214 -19.63 -10.47 -23.65
C VAL A 214 -19.65 -11.84 -24.30
N PRO A 215 -20.84 -12.45 -24.48
CA PRO A 215 -20.94 -13.71 -25.20
C PRO A 215 -20.61 -13.49 -26.69
N LEU A 216 -19.80 -14.38 -27.24
CA LEU A 216 -19.47 -14.45 -28.65
C LEU A 216 -20.17 -15.65 -29.28
N ASP A 217 -20.30 -15.63 -30.61
CA ASP A 217 -20.80 -16.78 -31.37
C ASP A 217 -19.95 -18.03 -31.09
N GLY A 218 -20.62 -19.18 -30.93
CA GLY A 218 -19.96 -20.45 -30.62
C GLY A 218 -19.72 -20.72 -29.13
N GLY A 219 -20.42 -20.02 -28.22
CA GLY A 219 -20.39 -20.28 -26.77
C GLY A 219 -19.15 -19.80 -26.05
N ARG A 220 -18.32 -18.96 -26.69
CA ARG A 220 -17.16 -18.30 -26.09
C ARG A 220 -17.56 -16.96 -25.46
N PHE A 221 -16.81 -16.53 -24.47
CA PHE A 221 -16.95 -15.21 -23.88
C PHE A 221 -15.71 -14.37 -24.18
N ALA A 222 -15.93 -13.11 -24.54
CA ALA A 222 -14.90 -12.08 -24.53
C ALA A 222 -14.90 -11.40 -23.15
N THR A 223 -13.73 -11.15 -22.64
CA THR A 223 -13.54 -10.43 -21.36
C THR A 223 -12.67 -9.19 -21.57
N SER A 224 -12.88 -8.19 -20.75
CA SER A 224 -11.96 -7.05 -20.64
C SER A 224 -10.68 -7.44 -19.92
N ASP A 225 -9.58 -6.77 -20.22
CA ASP A 225 -8.29 -6.90 -19.50
C ASP A 225 -8.40 -6.49 -18.02
N LEU A 226 -9.52 -5.88 -17.62
CA LEU A 226 -9.84 -5.53 -16.23
C LEU A 226 -10.37 -6.70 -15.38
N ASN A 227 -10.55 -7.90 -15.95
CA ASN A 227 -11.09 -9.08 -15.25
C ASN A 227 -10.01 -10.06 -14.77
#